data_86867c21aac5d80274318d20e4290902
#
_entry.id   86867c21aac5d80274318d20e4290902
#
_cell.length_a   1.000
_cell.length_b   1.000
_cell.length_c   1.000
_cell.angle_alpha   90.00
_cell.angle_beta   90.00
_cell.angle_gamma   90.00
#
_symmetry.space_group_name_H-M   'P 1'
#
loop_
_entity.id
_entity.type
_entity.pdbx_description
1 polymer ?
#
loop_
_entity_poly.entity_id
_entity_poly.type
_entity_poly.pdbx_seq_one_letter_code
_entity_poly.pdbx_strand_id
1 'polypeptide(L)'
;PGTVNSASTLQRRLLSLCGGYVSGVNSYSTAAIGTILPYVIGTGDPQSTDWNVVLKNSKRIVLWGADPIVTNDIDWSTTLHNYFPYLEKLKDSDIKTIDINPVRTETGEFLGSEWIAPKPGTDCALMLGMMYELECSGKTDKNILQNCTSGFEVFQDHLLGKSDGIPKSPEWASEITGIPTDKIHSLTHELADNRTMIIMGW
;
A
#
# COMPACT_ATOMS: atom_id res chain seq x y z
N PRO A 1 7.67 -9.16 -19.78
CA PRO A 1 6.97 -9.59 -20.99
C PRO A 1 7.84 -10.55 -21.75
N GLY A 2 7.58 -11.80 -21.51
CA GLY A 2 8.33 -12.83 -22.17
C GLY A 2 7.67 -13.21 -23.47
N THR A 3 8.36 -12.94 -24.55
CA THR A 3 8.11 -13.72 -25.76
C THR A 3 8.84 -15.05 -25.62
N VAL A 4 8.36 -16.07 -26.32
CA VAL A 4 8.98 -17.41 -26.34
C VAL A 4 10.49 -17.34 -26.73
N ASN A 5 10.89 -16.26 -27.40
CA ASN A 5 12.24 -16.01 -27.90
C ASN A 5 12.98 -14.89 -27.12
N SER A 6 12.60 -14.60 -25.86
CA SER A 6 13.35 -13.62 -25.08
C SER A 6 14.78 -14.12 -24.80
N ALA A 7 15.75 -13.20 -24.77
CA ALA A 7 17.16 -13.54 -24.51
C ALA A 7 17.33 -14.32 -23.20
N SER A 8 16.60 -13.94 -22.14
CA SER A 8 16.64 -14.61 -20.85
C SER A 8 16.12 -16.07 -20.92
N THR A 9 15.05 -16.30 -21.68
CA THR A 9 14.50 -17.65 -21.89
C THR A 9 15.45 -18.55 -22.64
N LEU A 10 16.05 -18.03 -23.71
CA LEU A 10 17.05 -18.77 -24.51
C LEU A 10 18.31 -19.05 -23.69
N GLN A 11 18.80 -18.08 -22.93
CA GLN A 11 19.95 -18.26 -22.03
C GLN A 11 19.70 -19.33 -20.99
N ARG A 12 18.55 -19.28 -20.30
CA ARG A 12 18.17 -20.31 -19.30
C ARG A 12 18.07 -21.69 -19.92
N ARG A 13 17.51 -21.79 -21.13
CA ARG A 13 17.44 -23.06 -21.88
C ARG A 13 18.82 -23.61 -22.19
N LEU A 14 19.72 -22.76 -22.71
CA LEU A 14 21.10 -23.15 -23.00
C LEU A 14 21.80 -23.65 -21.73
N LEU A 15 21.76 -22.88 -20.66
CA LEU A 15 22.42 -23.24 -19.40
C LEU A 15 21.84 -24.51 -18.79
N SER A 16 20.52 -24.74 -18.89
CA SER A 16 19.90 -25.99 -18.45
C SER A 16 20.40 -27.19 -19.25
N LEU A 17 20.61 -27.04 -20.56
CA LEU A 17 21.18 -28.10 -21.41
C LEU A 17 22.68 -28.35 -21.13
N CYS A 18 23.38 -27.36 -20.60
CA CYS A 18 24.78 -27.47 -20.18
C CYS A 18 24.98 -28.02 -18.76
N GLY A 19 23.92 -28.42 -18.08
CA GLY A 19 24.01 -29.00 -16.74
C GLY A 19 23.39 -28.18 -15.63
N GLY A 20 22.76 -27.05 -15.98
CA GLY A 20 22.06 -26.19 -15.01
C GLY A 20 22.71 -24.83 -14.76
N TYR A 21 22.09 -24.05 -13.91
CA TYR A 21 22.59 -22.72 -13.52
C TYR A 21 22.01 -22.31 -12.16
N VAL A 22 22.66 -21.38 -11.50
CA VAL A 22 22.15 -20.74 -10.29
C VAL A 22 21.20 -19.63 -10.69
N SER A 23 19.96 -19.70 -10.19
CA SER A 23 18.94 -18.67 -10.41
C SER A 23 18.85 -17.74 -9.21
N GLY A 24 18.46 -16.48 -9.45
CA GLY A 24 18.06 -15.57 -8.39
C GLY A 24 16.76 -16.05 -7.72
N VAL A 25 16.69 -15.96 -6.40
CA VAL A 25 15.51 -16.40 -5.63
C VAL A 25 14.48 -15.28 -5.53
N ASN A 26 14.94 -14.03 -5.42
CA ASN A 26 14.10 -12.83 -5.28
C ASN A 26 14.65 -11.69 -6.14
N SER A 27 13.82 -10.67 -6.35
CA SER A 27 14.25 -9.40 -6.95
C SER A 27 14.46 -8.35 -5.88
N TYR A 28 15.34 -7.38 -6.12
CA TYR A 28 15.52 -6.25 -5.21
C TYR A 28 14.26 -5.40 -5.04
N SER A 29 13.41 -5.33 -6.07
CA SER A 29 12.20 -4.52 -6.07
C SER A 29 11.08 -5.11 -5.18
N THR A 30 10.98 -6.44 -5.07
CA THR A 30 9.84 -7.12 -4.44
C THR A 30 10.24 -8.12 -3.36
N ALA A 31 11.52 -8.24 -3.02
CA ALA A 31 12.00 -9.29 -2.11
C ALA A 31 11.36 -9.20 -0.71
N ALA A 32 11.24 -8.01 -0.14
CA ALA A 32 10.63 -7.81 1.18
C ALA A 32 9.13 -8.18 1.16
N ILE A 33 8.37 -7.65 0.21
CA ILE A 33 6.96 -7.96 0.02
C ILE A 33 6.76 -9.45 -0.25
N GLY A 34 7.49 -10.02 -1.20
CA GLY A 34 7.39 -11.45 -1.54
C GLY A 34 7.71 -12.38 -0.38
N THR A 35 8.53 -11.94 0.57
CA THR A 35 8.82 -12.71 1.79
C THR A 35 7.72 -12.60 2.83
N ILE A 36 7.12 -11.42 3.01
CA ILE A 36 6.19 -11.13 4.11
C ILE A 36 4.74 -11.45 3.77
N LEU A 37 4.29 -11.17 2.54
CA LEU A 37 2.88 -11.34 2.14
C LEU A 37 2.30 -12.74 2.44
N PRO A 38 3.01 -13.86 2.19
CA PRO A 38 2.47 -15.18 2.51
C PRO A 38 2.10 -15.37 3.99
N TYR A 39 2.82 -14.69 4.90
CA TYR A 39 2.55 -14.74 6.34
C TYR A 39 1.44 -13.78 6.77
N VAL A 40 1.23 -12.68 6.05
CA VAL A 40 0.25 -11.65 6.41
C VAL A 40 -1.12 -11.93 5.82
N ILE A 41 -1.18 -12.32 4.53
CA ILE A 41 -2.43 -12.51 3.79
C ILE A 41 -2.58 -13.91 3.18
N GLY A 42 -1.65 -14.83 3.46
CA GLY A 42 -1.72 -16.23 3.01
C GLY A 42 -1.34 -16.45 1.55
N THR A 43 -0.95 -15.44 0.81
CA THR A 43 -0.51 -15.54 -0.59
C THR A 43 0.61 -14.56 -0.90
N GLY A 44 1.52 -14.96 -1.79
CA GLY A 44 2.55 -14.07 -2.33
C GLY A 44 2.10 -13.26 -3.57
N ASP A 45 0.89 -13.53 -4.07
CA ASP A 45 0.33 -12.90 -5.27
C ASP A 45 -1.09 -12.39 -4.97
N PRO A 46 -1.20 -11.21 -4.34
CA PRO A 46 -2.50 -10.64 -4.03
C PRO A 46 -3.24 -10.24 -5.31
N GLN A 47 -4.51 -10.61 -5.37
CA GLN A 47 -5.36 -10.25 -6.50
C GLN A 47 -5.63 -8.75 -6.49
N SER A 48 -5.44 -8.11 -7.63
CA SER A 48 -5.81 -6.71 -7.83
C SER A 48 -7.31 -6.57 -8.10
N THR A 49 -7.84 -5.39 -7.83
CA THR A 49 -9.24 -5.06 -8.09
C THR A 49 -9.38 -4.25 -9.39
N ASP A 50 -10.52 -4.38 -10.06
CA ASP A 50 -10.81 -3.66 -11.30
C ASP A 50 -11.16 -2.19 -11.06
N TRP A 51 -10.68 -1.29 -11.92
CA TRP A 51 -10.92 0.15 -11.83
C TRP A 51 -12.41 0.52 -11.84
N ASN A 52 -13.25 -0.19 -12.59
CA ASN A 52 -14.68 0.10 -12.58
C ASN A 52 -15.32 -0.22 -11.23
N VAL A 53 -14.83 -1.25 -10.55
CA VAL A 53 -15.26 -1.58 -9.18
C VAL A 53 -14.80 -0.50 -8.20
N VAL A 54 -13.55 -0.04 -8.31
CA VAL A 54 -13.01 1.05 -7.48
C VAL A 54 -13.81 2.32 -7.66
N LEU A 55 -13.97 2.80 -8.90
CA LEU A 55 -14.70 4.03 -9.22
C LEU A 55 -16.17 3.99 -8.77
N LYS A 56 -16.82 2.83 -8.86
CA LYS A 56 -18.22 2.66 -8.45
C LYS A 56 -18.41 2.66 -6.95
N ASN A 57 -17.47 2.14 -6.21
CA ASN A 57 -17.68 1.80 -4.80
C ASN A 57 -16.87 2.65 -3.82
N SER A 58 -15.74 3.23 -4.23
CA SER A 58 -14.89 3.99 -3.33
C SER A 58 -15.42 5.41 -3.09
N LYS A 59 -15.17 5.93 -1.91
CA LYS A 59 -15.39 7.33 -1.53
C LYS A 59 -14.07 8.05 -1.31
N ARG A 60 -13.02 7.30 -1.00
CA ARG A 60 -11.65 7.78 -0.83
C ARG A 60 -10.69 6.89 -1.58
N ILE A 61 -9.66 7.47 -2.17
CA ILE A 61 -8.50 6.76 -2.70
C ILE A 61 -7.26 7.38 -2.08
N VAL A 62 -6.44 6.55 -1.48
CA VAL A 62 -5.15 6.94 -0.92
C VAL A 62 -4.04 6.43 -1.81
N LEU A 63 -3.19 7.33 -2.28
CA LEU A 63 -1.92 7.03 -2.92
C LEU A 63 -0.86 7.03 -1.82
N TRP A 64 -0.44 5.86 -1.37
CA TRP A 64 0.56 5.73 -0.30
C TRP A 64 1.90 5.30 -0.88
N GLY A 65 2.83 6.23 -1.00
CA GLY A 65 4.10 5.99 -1.65
C GLY A 65 3.98 5.67 -3.15
N ALA A 66 2.81 5.89 -3.75
CA ALA A 66 2.50 5.49 -5.12
C ALA A 66 2.39 6.71 -6.04
N ASP A 67 3.04 6.63 -7.19
CA ASP A 67 2.88 7.59 -8.28
C ASP A 67 2.55 6.86 -9.60
N PRO A 68 1.30 6.44 -9.77
CA PRO A 68 0.89 5.65 -10.92
C PRO A 68 1.15 6.28 -12.29
N ILE A 69 1.08 7.60 -12.44
CA ILE A 69 1.40 8.26 -13.71
C ILE A 69 2.84 7.95 -14.11
N VAL A 70 3.78 8.06 -13.17
CA VAL A 70 5.21 7.81 -13.43
C VAL A 70 5.50 6.31 -13.56
N THR A 71 4.94 5.48 -12.68
CA THR A 71 5.30 4.05 -12.62
C THR A 71 4.59 3.20 -13.67
N ASN A 72 3.43 3.62 -14.17
CA ASN A 72 2.66 2.90 -15.18
C ASN A 72 2.71 3.55 -16.56
N ASP A 73 3.63 4.46 -16.78
CA ASP A 73 3.87 5.07 -18.09
C ASP A 73 4.16 3.99 -19.15
N ILE A 74 4.81 2.92 -18.73
CA ILE A 74 4.94 1.69 -19.53
C ILE A 74 4.35 0.53 -18.73
N ASP A 75 3.06 0.27 -18.91
CA ASP A 75 2.41 -0.88 -18.32
C ASP A 75 2.92 -2.18 -18.96
N TRP A 76 3.88 -2.80 -18.30
CA TRP A 76 4.47 -4.06 -18.77
C TRP A 76 3.62 -5.29 -18.42
N SER A 77 2.60 -5.12 -17.60
CA SER A 77 1.69 -6.20 -17.20
C SER A 77 0.41 -6.27 -18.03
N THR A 78 0.02 -5.17 -18.67
CA THR A 78 -1.14 -5.12 -19.56
C THR A 78 -0.77 -4.52 -20.92
N THR A 79 -1.42 -4.97 -21.97
CA THR A 79 -1.18 -4.48 -23.34
C THR A 79 -2.15 -3.37 -23.76
N LEU A 80 -3.07 -2.99 -22.89
CA LEU A 80 -4.18 -2.10 -23.26
C LEU A 80 -3.88 -0.63 -23.07
N HIS A 81 -2.85 -0.28 -22.30
CA HIS A 81 -2.43 1.11 -22.01
C HIS A 81 -3.59 2.05 -21.62
N ASN A 82 -4.63 1.50 -20.97
CA ASN A 82 -5.86 2.23 -20.65
C ASN A 82 -5.90 2.77 -19.22
N TYR A 83 -4.76 2.80 -18.54
CA TYR A 83 -4.65 3.26 -17.16
C TYR A 83 -5.02 4.75 -17.02
N PHE A 84 -4.43 5.60 -17.87
CA PHE A 84 -4.66 7.04 -17.82
C PHE A 84 -6.13 7.45 -17.99
N PRO A 85 -6.91 6.87 -18.90
CA PRO A 85 -8.35 7.11 -18.98
C PRO A 85 -9.14 6.81 -17.69
N TYR A 86 -8.66 5.91 -16.83
CA TYR A 86 -9.27 5.69 -15.52
C TYR A 86 -8.90 6.77 -14.52
N LEU A 87 -7.69 7.33 -14.58
CA LEU A 87 -7.31 8.50 -13.78
C LEU A 87 -8.12 9.74 -14.18
N GLU A 88 -8.40 9.94 -15.45
CA GLU A 88 -9.29 11.02 -15.91
C GLU A 88 -10.69 10.87 -15.32
N LYS A 89 -11.27 9.66 -15.40
CA LYS A 89 -12.56 9.37 -14.77
C LYS A 89 -12.55 9.58 -13.25
N LEU A 90 -11.45 9.23 -12.59
CA LEU A 90 -11.28 9.48 -11.16
C LEU A 90 -11.25 10.97 -10.86
N LYS A 91 -10.50 11.76 -11.64
CA LYS A 91 -10.41 13.21 -11.51
C LYS A 91 -11.78 13.89 -11.66
N ASP A 92 -12.60 13.40 -12.58
CA ASP A 92 -13.95 13.93 -12.87
C ASP A 92 -15.03 13.40 -11.91
N SER A 93 -14.65 12.54 -10.95
CA SER A 93 -15.58 11.94 -9.98
C SER A 93 -15.64 12.74 -8.66
N ASP A 94 -16.63 12.38 -7.82
CA ASP A 94 -16.76 12.90 -6.45
C ASP A 94 -15.84 12.17 -5.44
N ILE A 95 -14.97 11.26 -5.89
CA ILE A 95 -14.08 10.51 -5.04
C ILE A 95 -12.92 11.43 -4.61
N LYS A 96 -12.75 11.62 -3.31
CA LYS A 96 -11.62 12.39 -2.81
C LYS A 96 -10.34 11.55 -2.81
N THR A 97 -9.25 12.17 -3.22
CA THR A 97 -7.93 11.54 -3.28
C THR A 97 -6.97 12.15 -2.28
N ILE A 98 -6.15 11.32 -1.67
CA ILE A 98 -5.14 11.69 -0.67
C ILE A 98 -3.81 11.12 -1.13
N ASP A 99 -2.77 11.96 -1.16
CA ASP A 99 -1.41 11.59 -1.57
C ASP A 99 -0.49 11.61 -0.35
N ILE A 100 -0.16 10.42 0.18
CA ILE A 100 0.76 10.25 1.32
C ILE A 100 2.13 9.90 0.76
N ASN A 101 2.92 10.93 0.54
CA ASN A 101 4.26 10.82 -0.05
C ASN A 101 5.17 11.92 0.52
N PRO A 102 6.47 11.66 0.70
CA PRO A 102 7.42 12.67 1.17
C PRO A 102 7.63 13.81 0.18
N VAL A 103 7.36 13.56 -1.10
CA VAL A 103 7.36 14.56 -2.19
C VAL A 103 6.01 14.57 -2.88
N ARG A 104 5.62 15.71 -3.44
CA ARG A 104 4.39 15.82 -4.20
C ARG A 104 4.52 15.07 -5.52
N THR A 105 3.59 14.15 -5.79
CA THR A 105 3.64 13.25 -6.94
C THR A 105 2.92 13.84 -8.16
N GLU A 106 3.29 13.41 -9.37
CA GLU A 106 2.58 13.82 -10.59
C GLU A 106 1.12 13.36 -10.57
N THR A 107 0.86 12.16 -10.06
CA THR A 107 -0.52 11.65 -9.89
C THR A 107 -1.30 12.49 -8.89
N GLY A 108 -0.69 12.83 -7.76
CA GLY A 108 -1.31 13.67 -6.74
C GLY A 108 -1.66 15.07 -7.27
N GLU A 109 -0.76 15.68 -8.05
CA GLU A 109 -1.02 16.95 -8.70
C GLU A 109 -2.13 16.86 -9.77
N PHE A 110 -2.07 15.84 -10.62
CA PHE A 110 -3.07 15.62 -11.66
C PHE A 110 -4.48 15.47 -11.09
N LEU A 111 -4.62 14.71 -9.99
CA LEU A 111 -5.90 14.45 -9.33
C LEU A 111 -6.36 15.59 -8.41
N GLY A 112 -5.50 16.55 -8.11
CA GLY A 112 -5.76 17.58 -7.08
C GLY A 112 -5.86 16.99 -5.67
N SER A 113 -5.10 15.96 -5.38
CA SER A 113 -5.14 15.23 -4.11
C SER A 113 -4.71 16.10 -2.93
N GLU A 114 -5.27 15.84 -1.76
CA GLU A 114 -4.72 16.33 -0.51
C GLU A 114 -3.36 15.70 -0.26
N TRP A 115 -2.31 16.52 -0.16
CA TRP A 115 -0.96 16.04 0.04
C TRP A 115 -0.58 16.00 1.52
N ILE A 116 -0.12 14.85 1.99
CA ILE A 116 0.39 14.61 3.34
C ILE A 116 1.83 14.11 3.22
N ALA A 117 2.78 14.84 3.78
CA ALA A 117 4.21 14.59 3.63
C ALA A 117 4.84 14.01 4.89
N PRO A 118 4.88 12.69 5.09
CA PRO A 118 5.67 12.08 6.15
C PRO A 118 7.16 12.20 5.86
N LYS A 119 7.99 12.23 6.89
CA LYS A 119 9.43 12.06 6.72
C LYS A 119 9.72 10.71 6.03
N PRO A 120 10.67 10.62 5.09
CA PRO A 120 10.99 9.37 4.40
C PRO A 120 11.30 8.22 5.37
N GLY A 121 10.73 7.04 5.10
CA GLY A 121 10.95 5.83 5.90
C GLY A 121 10.19 5.78 7.23
N THR A 122 9.20 6.65 7.44
CA THR A 122 8.41 6.67 8.68
C THR A 122 6.97 6.18 8.50
N ASP A 123 6.67 5.54 7.40
CA ASP A 123 5.34 5.03 7.05
C ASP A 123 4.76 4.09 8.10
N CYS A 124 5.59 3.16 8.59
CA CYS A 124 5.18 2.23 9.64
C CYS A 124 4.74 2.95 10.92
N ALA A 125 5.42 4.05 11.29
CA ALA A 125 5.03 4.82 12.47
C ALA A 125 3.67 5.51 12.26
N LEU A 126 3.42 6.06 11.06
CA LEU A 126 2.12 6.63 10.72
C LEU A 126 1.02 5.57 10.79
N MET A 127 1.25 4.41 10.17
CA MET A 127 0.28 3.30 10.19
C MET A 127 -0.02 2.83 11.61
N LEU A 128 1.00 2.66 12.44
CA LEU A 128 0.82 2.27 13.85
C LEU A 128 0.03 3.32 14.64
N GLY A 129 0.32 4.62 14.45
CA GLY A 129 -0.44 5.69 15.09
C GLY A 129 -1.92 5.69 14.70
N MET A 130 -2.20 5.45 13.41
CA MET A 130 -3.57 5.32 12.91
C MET A 130 -4.27 4.07 13.47
N MET A 131 -3.57 2.93 13.53
CA MET A 131 -4.14 1.70 14.11
C MET A 131 -4.42 1.84 15.61
N TYR A 132 -3.53 2.52 16.35
CA TYR A 132 -3.76 2.83 17.76
C TYR A 132 -5.04 3.66 17.95
N GLU A 133 -5.21 4.69 17.13
CA GLU A 133 -6.41 5.53 17.15
C GLU A 133 -7.69 4.73 16.85
N LEU A 134 -7.65 3.85 15.84
CA LEU A 134 -8.79 2.96 15.53
C LEU A 134 -9.15 2.05 16.71
N GLU A 135 -8.17 1.49 17.38
CA GLU A 135 -8.36 0.61 18.51
C GLU A 135 -8.95 1.37 19.70
N CYS A 136 -8.37 2.53 20.05
CA CYS A 136 -8.81 3.34 21.19
C CYS A 136 -10.18 3.99 20.96
N SER A 137 -10.50 4.37 19.73
CA SER A 137 -11.82 4.93 19.37
C SER A 137 -12.91 3.87 19.17
N GLY A 138 -12.56 2.57 19.28
CA GLY A 138 -13.52 1.48 19.13
C GLY A 138 -14.01 1.27 17.69
N LYS A 139 -13.26 1.75 16.70
CA LYS A 139 -13.60 1.61 15.27
C LYS A 139 -13.06 0.32 14.65
N THR A 140 -12.36 -0.51 15.40
CA THR A 140 -11.93 -1.83 14.97
C THR A 140 -13.10 -2.79 14.89
N ASP A 141 -13.22 -3.53 13.80
CA ASP A 141 -14.26 -4.57 13.65
C ASP A 141 -13.81 -5.85 14.37
N LYS A 142 -14.28 -6.02 15.59
CA LYS A 142 -13.93 -7.16 16.45
C LYS A 142 -14.34 -8.50 15.83
N ASN A 143 -15.40 -8.53 15.04
CA ASN A 143 -15.85 -9.76 14.39
C ASN A 143 -14.88 -10.19 13.26
N ILE A 144 -14.41 -9.23 12.46
CA ILE A 144 -13.37 -9.50 11.46
C ILE A 144 -12.06 -9.91 12.15
N LEU A 145 -11.64 -9.20 13.18
CA LEU A 145 -10.41 -9.52 13.89
C LEU A 145 -10.45 -10.93 14.48
N GLN A 146 -11.56 -11.33 15.09
CA GLN A 146 -11.72 -12.64 15.73
C GLN A 146 -11.81 -13.79 14.71
N ASN A 147 -12.47 -13.58 13.57
CA ASN A 147 -12.78 -14.67 12.63
C ASN A 147 -11.84 -14.72 11.41
N CYS A 148 -11.16 -13.64 11.10
CA CYS A 148 -10.37 -13.52 9.87
C CYS A 148 -8.87 -13.26 10.11
N THR A 149 -8.46 -13.10 11.38
CA THR A 149 -7.04 -12.86 11.72
C THR A 149 -6.56 -13.83 12.79
N SER A 150 -5.24 -13.97 12.90
CA SER A 150 -4.59 -14.70 13.99
C SER A 150 -3.43 -13.88 14.56
N GLY A 151 -3.24 -13.95 15.89
CA GLY A 151 -2.14 -13.23 16.57
C GLY A 151 -2.42 -11.74 16.79
N PHE A 152 -3.68 -11.29 16.62
CA PHE A 152 -4.04 -9.89 16.83
C PHE A 152 -3.75 -9.42 18.25
N GLU A 153 -3.93 -10.27 19.25
CA GLU A 153 -3.69 -9.95 20.67
C GLU A 153 -2.23 -9.55 20.93
N VAL A 154 -1.28 -10.24 20.29
CA VAL A 154 0.15 -9.94 20.39
C VAL A 154 0.46 -8.58 19.75
N PHE A 155 -0.15 -8.32 18.59
CA PHE A 155 -0.03 -7.04 17.91
C PHE A 155 -0.67 -5.91 18.74
N GLN A 156 -1.86 -6.13 19.31
CA GLN A 156 -2.55 -5.17 20.16
C GLN A 156 -1.72 -4.80 21.39
N ASP A 157 -1.08 -5.77 22.05
CA ASP A 157 -0.21 -5.52 23.19
C ASP A 157 1.00 -4.67 22.82
N HIS A 158 1.56 -4.87 21.62
CA HIS A 158 2.61 -4.00 21.08
C HIS A 158 2.07 -2.60 20.77
N LEU A 159 0.92 -2.51 20.11
CA LEU A 159 0.29 -1.27 19.72
C LEU A 159 -0.02 -0.38 20.93
N LEU A 160 -0.56 -0.99 21.99
CA LEU A 160 -0.89 -0.31 23.24
C LEU A 160 0.30 -0.08 24.18
N GLY A 161 1.51 -0.47 23.77
CA GLY A 161 2.74 -0.28 24.54
C GLY A 161 2.90 -1.24 25.72
N LYS A 162 2.12 -2.32 25.81
CA LYS A 162 2.26 -3.29 26.92
C LYS A 162 3.53 -4.13 26.78
N SER A 163 4.02 -4.35 25.57
CA SER A 163 5.20 -5.17 25.33
C SER A 163 6.54 -4.42 25.52
N ASP A 164 6.57 -3.11 25.30
CA ASP A 164 7.79 -2.29 25.30
C ASP A 164 7.68 -0.98 26.11
N GLY A 165 6.53 -0.74 26.75
CA GLY A 165 6.28 0.46 27.53
C GLY A 165 5.97 1.71 26.70
N ILE A 166 5.87 1.61 25.37
CA ILE A 166 5.70 2.74 24.45
C ILE A 166 4.40 2.58 23.66
N PRO A 167 3.29 3.24 24.04
CA PRO A 167 2.07 3.29 23.21
C PRO A 167 2.36 3.92 21.84
N LYS A 168 1.89 3.29 20.78
CA LYS A 168 2.08 3.77 19.40
C LYS A 168 1.01 4.82 19.04
N SER A 169 0.83 5.80 19.93
CA SER A 169 -0.24 6.81 19.80
C SER A 169 -0.02 7.76 18.62
N PRO A 170 -1.03 8.54 18.22
CA PRO A 170 -0.88 9.61 17.23
C PRO A 170 0.20 10.64 17.59
N GLU A 171 0.40 10.94 18.89
CA GLU A 171 1.47 11.83 19.37
C GLU A 171 2.85 11.21 19.10
N TRP A 172 3.03 9.95 19.48
CA TRP A 172 4.25 9.19 19.19
C TRP A 172 4.54 9.15 17.68
N ALA A 173 3.53 8.88 16.86
CA ALA A 173 3.67 8.88 15.42
C ALA A 173 3.99 10.27 14.85
N SER A 174 3.41 11.32 15.41
CA SER A 174 3.65 12.71 15.02
C SER A 174 5.12 13.13 15.21
N GLU A 175 5.73 12.79 16.32
CA GLU A 175 7.15 13.07 16.58
C GLU A 175 8.08 12.42 15.55
N ILE A 176 7.76 11.19 15.14
CA ILE A 176 8.56 10.43 14.18
C ILE A 176 8.33 10.93 12.75
N THR A 177 7.07 11.04 12.35
CA THR A 177 6.67 11.32 10.97
C THR A 177 6.74 12.79 10.59
N GLY A 178 6.61 13.68 11.59
CA GLY A 178 6.45 15.13 11.38
C GLY A 178 5.04 15.55 10.96
N ILE A 179 4.08 14.61 10.89
CA ILE A 179 2.67 14.92 10.61
C ILE A 179 2.01 15.36 11.91
N PRO A 180 1.26 16.47 11.92
CA PRO A 180 0.57 16.93 13.14
C PRO A 180 -0.39 15.88 13.69
N THR A 181 -0.45 15.74 15.00
CA THR A 181 -1.31 14.77 15.71
C THR A 181 -2.78 14.87 15.27
N ASP A 182 -3.32 16.10 15.20
CA ASP A 182 -4.71 16.33 14.77
C ASP A 182 -4.97 15.84 13.34
N LYS A 183 -3.93 15.92 12.47
CA LYS A 183 -4.02 15.41 11.11
C LYS A 183 -4.04 13.87 11.10
N ILE A 184 -3.26 13.21 11.96
CA ILE A 184 -3.29 11.75 12.10
C ILE A 184 -4.67 11.30 12.58
N HIS A 185 -5.25 11.95 13.60
CA HIS A 185 -6.61 11.68 14.05
C HIS A 185 -7.64 11.85 12.93
N SER A 186 -7.66 13.04 12.29
CA SER A 186 -8.65 13.34 11.25
C SER A 186 -8.54 12.41 10.05
N LEU A 187 -7.32 12.10 9.59
CA LEU A 187 -7.06 11.16 8.51
C LEU A 187 -7.58 9.76 8.88
N THR A 188 -7.27 9.28 10.08
CA THR A 188 -7.69 7.97 10.55
C THR A 188 -9.21 7.82 10.51
N HIS A 189 -9.92 8.80 11.07
CA HIS A 189 -11.39 8.78 11.07
C HIS A 189 -11.97 8.93 9.67
N GLU A 190 -11.40 9.80 8.84
CA GLU A 190 -11.84 9.96 7.45
C GLU A 190 -11.74 8.65 6.66
N LEU A 191 -10.63 7.91 6.80
CA LEU A 191 -10.45 6.64 6.10
C LEU A 191 -11.32 5.53 6.67
N ALA A 192 -11.52 5.49 7.98
CA ALA A 192 -12.36 4.48 8.64
C ALA A 192 -13.86 4.66 8.36
N ASP A 193 -14.33 5.90 8.28
CA ASP A 193 -15.75 6.21 8.08
C ASP A 193 -16.19 6.15 6.61
N ASN A 194 -15.26 5.95 5.71
CA ASN A 194 -15.53 5.89 4.28
C ASN A 194 -15.01 4.59 3.65
N ARG A 195 -15.64 4.15 2.56
CA ARG A 195 -15.10 3.06 1.75
C ARG A 195 -13.85 3.57 1.02
N THR A 196 -12.70 3.16 1.52
CA THR A 196 -11.39 3.63 1.09
C THR A 196 -10.65 2.56 0.32
N MET A 197 -10.08 2.92 -0.83
CA MET A 197 -9.08 2.13 -1.54
C MET A 197 -7.70 2.70 -1.25
N ILE A 198 -6.76 1.84 -0.89
CA ILE A 198 -5.36 2.23 -0.69
C ILE A 198 -4.54 1.63 -1.82
N ILE A 199 -3.83 2.47 -2.55
CA ILE A 199 -2.87 2.10 -3.58
C ILE A 199 -1.49 2.33 -2.98
N MET A 200 -0.74 1.25 -2.79
CA MET A 200 0.59 1.32 -2.17
C MET A 200 1.67 1.21 -3.24
N GLY A 201 2.67 2.09 -3.14
CA GLY A 201 3.94 1.94 -3.83
C GLY A 201 4.90 1.03 -3.06
N TRP A 202 5.86 0.43 -3.76
CA TRP A 202 6.95 -0.33 -3.18
C TRP A 202 8.28 0.03 -3.82
#